data_6a1a8bff8b64874f5bef82f492d3343a
#
_entry.id   6a1a8bff8b64874f5bef82f492d3343a
#
_cell.length_a   1.000
_cell.length_b   1.000
_cell.length_c   1.000
_cell.angle_alpha   90.00
_cell.angle_beta   90.00
_cell.angle_gamma   90.00
#
_symmetry.space_group_name_H-M   'P 1'
#
loop_
_entity.id
_entity.type
_entity.pdbx_description
1 polymer ?
#
loop_
_entity_poly.entity_id
_entity_poly.type
_entity_poly.pdbx_seq_one_letter_code
_entity_poly.pdbx_strand_id
1 'polypeptide(L)'
;MMMKNHSEKIKFEENEKPFDKNFTIMVNKQLGKGGFGQIYLGRNFRENYPIAIKVEESSNRSHLHLEYEILKEIQGGIGIPRIFKYRQGHNHNYLLMELLGKSMDKLFSECEKSFTYKTIFQIGYQMVERIQYVHSKGYIHRDIKPGNFVIGRGDKNKIIYLIDFGLSKRYIDPETKKHIPYKEGKGLTGTARYVSLFTHYGIEQARRDDIESIAYNLIYFAKGKLPWQGVKTKNKKEKHKKIMESKLAHTPEVLCINLPEEFIKLLKYSRNLEFEDEPDYISIKSMFKNYITKNGGIMDMEFDWEKPKEEDSKEEEDEDEDEKK
;
A
#
# COMPACT_ATOMS: atom_id res chain seq x y z
N MET A 1 -28.98 -11.34 -1.83
CA MET A 1 -28.61 -10.98 -0.45
C MET A 1 -27.93 -9.62 -0.51
N MET A 2 -28.65 -8.56 -0.15
CA MET A 2 -28.17 -7.17 -0.20
C MET A 2 -27.05 -6.98 0.83
N MET A 3 -25.86 -6.61 0.36
CA MET A 3 -24.82 -6.11 1.26
C MET A 3 -25.29 -4.78 1.84
N LYS A 4 -25.60 -4.76 3.13
CA LYS A 4 -25.84 -3.54 3.88
C LYS A 4 -24.60 -2.64 3.77
N ASN A 5 -24.80 -1.42 3.31
CA ASN A 5 -23.82 -0.33 3.43
C ASN A 5 -23.61 -0.05 4.93
N HIS A 6 -22.61 -0.65 5.53
CA HIS A 6 -22.24 -0.34 6.90
C HIS A 6 -21.44 0.96 6.93
N SER A 7 -22.16 2.08 6.90
CA SER A 7 -21.63 3.41 7.20
C SER A 7 -21.67 3.72 8.71
N GLU A 8 -21.99 2.74 9.55
CA GLU A 8 -22.06 2.96 10.98
C GLU A 8 -20.66 3.05 11.60
N LYS A 9 -20.44 4.11 12.39
CA LYS A 9 -19.27 4.22 13.26
C LYS A 9 -19.32 3.08 14.26
N ILE A 10 -18.19 2.40 14.49
CA ILE A 10 -18.08 1.38 15.54
C ILE A 10 -18.52 2.02 16.86
N LYS A 11 -19.51 1.45 17.52
CA LYS A 11 -19.91 1.83 18.86
C LYS A 11 -19.05 1.06 19.85
N PHE A 12 -18.24 1.80 20.61
CA PHE A 12 -17.43 1.23 21.69
C PHE A 12 -18.28 1.17 22.96
N GLU A 13 -18.28 0.04 23.66
CA GLU A 13 -18.86 -0.07 24.99
C GLU A 13 -18.03 0.72 26.00
N GLU A 14 -18.66 1.24 27.04
CA GLU A 14 -17.97 2.03 28.09
C GLU A 14 -16.82 1.27 28.73
N ASN A 15 -16.93 -0.05 28.86
CA ASN A 15 -15.93 -0.94 29.42
C ASN A 15 -14.75 -1.24 28.45
N GLU A 16 -14.82 -0.82 27.19
CA GLU A 16 -13.75 -0.96 26.21
C GLU A 16 -12.79 0.24 26.18
N LYS A 17 -13.01 1.24 27.04
CA LYS A 17 -12.15 2.42 27.27
C LYS A 17 -11.49 2.29 28.67
N PRO A 18 -10.22 2.28 28.77
CA PRO A 18 -9.06 2.13 27.92
C PRO A 18 -8.63 0.66 27.79
N PHE A 19 -7.80 0.32 26.77
CA PHE A 19 -7.26 -1.05 26.57
C PHE A 19 -6.49 -1.60 27.74
N ASP A 20 -5.75 -0.74 28.38
CA ASP A 20 -5.14 -0.84 29.67
C ASP A 20 -4.74 0.57 30.11
N LYS A 21 -4.19 0.71 31.31
CA LYS A 21 -3.76 2.01 31.87
C LYS A 21 -2.71 2.76 31.03
N ASN A 22 -2.12 2.13 30.01
CA ASN A 22 -1.07 2.72 29.19
C ASN A 22 -1.57 3.24 27.85
N PHE A 23 -2.75 2.80 27.37
CA PHE A 23 -3.26 3.13 26.03
C PHE A 23 -4.71 3.58 26.06
N THR A 24 -5.06 4.56 25.24
CA THR A 24 -6.44 4.96 24.99
C THR A 24 -6.72 5.14 23.51
N ILE A 25 -8.00 5.00 23.15
CA ILE A 25 -8.51 5.27 21.83
C ILE A 25 -9.23 6.62 21.80
N MET A 26 -8.97 7.42 20.78
CA MET A 26 -9.67 8.69 20.54
C MET A 26 -10.82 8.45 19.55
N VAL A 27 -11.96 8.00 20.07
CA VAL A 27 -13.12 7.54 19.26
C VAL A 27 -13.59 8.58 18.25
N ASN A 28 -13.44 9.87 18.55
CA ASN A 28 -13.86 10.96 17.63
C ASN A 28 -12.83 11.26 16.54
N LYS A 29 -11.67 10.62 16.54
CA LYS A 29 -10.60 10.83 15.55
C LYS A 29 -10.34 9.57 14.75
N GLN A 30 -11.27 9.24 13.85
CA GLN A 30 -11.09 8.19 12.86
C GLN A 30 -10.10 8.67 11.80
N LEU A 31 -9.02 7.91 11.58
CA LEU A 31 -7.96 8.20 10.62
C LEU A 31 -8.25 7.58 9.24
N GLY A 32 -8.98 6.47 9.22
CA GLY A 32 -9.29 5.76 7.98
C GLY A 32 -10.30 4.63 8.17
N LYS A 33 -10.79 4.12 7.03
CA LYS A 33 -11.65 2.95 6.96
C LYS A 33 -11.17 2.07 5.81
N GLY A 34 -10.84 0.82 6.11
CA GLY A 34 -10.43 -0.20 5.15
C GLY A 34 -11.49 -1.29 4.96
N GLY A 35 -11.20 -2.25 4.10
CA GLY A 35 -12.09 -3.40 3.87
C GLY A 35 -12.23 -4.33 5.08
N PHE A 36 -11.29 -4.29 6.02
CA PHE A 36 -11.19 -5.19 7.17
C PHE A 36 -11.28 -4.46 8.51
N GLY A 37 -11.66 -3.19 8.55
CA GLY A 37 -11.81 -2.48 9.81
C GLY A 37 -11.66 -0.97 9.70
N GLN A 38 -11.64 -0.32 10.85
CA GLN A 38 -11.51 1.12 10.99
C GLN A 38 -10.24 1.44 11.76
N ILE A 39 -9.60 2.56 11.42
CA ILE A 39 -8.37 3.01 12.05
C ILE A 39 -8.67 4.29 12.83
N TYR A 40 -8.29 4.30 14.09
CA TYR A 40 -8.48 5.44 15.00
C TYR A 40 -7.15 5.97 15.51
N LEU A 41 -7.14 7.25 15.85
CA LEU A 41 -6.05 7.83 16.62
C LEU A 41 -6.16 7.36 18.07
N GLY A 42 -5.06 6.89 18.61
CA GLY A 42 -4.90 6.58 20.02
C GLY A 42 -3.72 7.31 20.63
N ARG A 43 -3.49 7.12 21.91
CA ARG A 43 -2.34 7.67 22.64
C ARG A 43 -1.75 6.62 23.58
N ASN A 44 -0.44 6.52 23.58
CA ASN A 44 0.34 5.82 24.59
C ASN A 44 0.61 6.83 25.72
N PHE A 45 0.00 6.63 26.89
CA PHE A 45 0.18 7.54 28.02
C PHE A 45 1.53 7.38 28.73
N ARG A 46 2.09 6.17 28.69
CA ARG A 46 3.36 5.89 29.36
C ARG A 46 4.52 6.66 28.72
N GLU A 47 4.54 6.68 27.39
CA GLU A 47 5.62 7.30 26.61
C GLU A 47 5.18 8.59 25.92
N ASN A 48 3.93 9.01 26.16
CA ASN A 48 3.32 10.27 25.72
C ASN A 48 3.37 10.54 24.21
N TYR A 49 3.14 9.52 23.36
CA TYR A 49 3.07 9.70 21.91
C TYR A 49 1.76 9.15 21.30
N PRO A 50 1.37 9.66 20.12
CA PRO A 50 0.20 9.18 19.41
C PRO A 50 0.47 7.83 18.73
N ILE A 51 -0.56 6.99 18.66
CA ILE A 51 -0.54 5.68 18.00
C ILE A 51 -1.72 5.52 17.04
N ALA A 52 -1.64 4.58 16.11
CA ALA A 52 -2.76 4.12 15.32
C ALA A 52 -3.36 2.86 15.95
N ILE A 53 -4.69 2.79 15.97
CA ILE A 53 -5.42 1.63 16.49
C ILE A 53 -6.35 1.14 15.39
N LYS A 54 -6.02 -0.01 14.81
CA LYS A 54 -6.89 -0.70 13.86
C LYS A 54 -7.89 -1.55 14.64
N VAL A 55 -9.17 -1.42 14.27
CA VAL A 55 -10.30 -2.08 14.95
C VAL A 55 -11.11 -2.87 13.94
N GLU A 56 -11.37 -4.12 14.24
CA GLU A 56 -12.18 -5.05 13.46
C GLU A 56 -13.29 -5.63 14.33
N GLU A 57 -14.49 -5.83 13.80
CA GLU A 57 -15.53 -6.58 14.51
C GLU A 57 -15.08 -8.02 14.75
N SER A 58 -15.32 -8.53 15.97
CA SER A 58 -14.94 -9.89 16.34
C SER A 58 -15.65 -10.91 15.45
N SER A 59 -14.88 -11.80 14.84
CA SER A 59 -15.38 -12.89 13.99
C SER A 59 -14.50 -14.13 14.15
N ASN A 60 -15.04 -15.28 13.77
CA ASN A 60 -14.29 -16.56 13.78
C ASN A 60 -13.10 -16.58 12.80
N ARG A 61 -13.02 -15.62 11.88
CA ARG A 61 -11.94 -15.45 10.90
C ARG A 61 -11.48 -14.00 10.91
N SER A 62 -10.77 -13.63 11.96
CA SER A 62 -10.21 -12.29 12.10
C SER A 62 -9.03 -12.09 11.16
N HIS A 63 -9.17 -11.16 10.22
CA HIS A 63 -8.07 -10.69 9.39
C HIS A 63 -7.04 -9.91 10.21
N LEU A 64 -7.48 -9.24 11.27
CA LEU A 64 -6.62 -8.46 12.14
C LEU A 64 -5.69 -9.33 12.98
N HIS A 65 -6.17 -10.53 13.39
CA HIS A 65 -5.31 -11.50 14.07
C HIS A 65 -4.23 -12.04 13.12
N LEU A 66 -4.60 -12.40 11.90
CA LEU A 66 -3.64 -12.83 10.88
C LEU A 66 -2.60 -11.72 10.60
N GLU A 67 -3.05 -10.49 10.45
CA GLU A 67 -2.17 -9.33 10.25
C GLU A 67 -1.19 -9.14 11.41
N TYR A 68 -1.66 -9.30 12.65
CA TYR A 68 -0.81 -9.22 13.84
C TYR A 68 0.28 -10.30 13.85
N GLU A 69 -0.07 -11.57 13.58
CA GLU A 69 0.92 -12.67 13.58
C GLU A 69 1.97 -12.47 12.48
N ILE A 70 1.56 -12.05 11.28
CA ILE A 70 2.49 -11.75 10.20
C ILE A 70 3.41 -10.58 10.57
N LEU A 71 2.82 -9.46 11.04
CA LEU A 71 3.59 -8.30 11.46
C LEU A 71 4.59 -8.64 12.57
N LYS A 72 4.24 -9.51 13.50
CA LYS A 72 5.13 -9.98 14.57
C LYS A 72 6.38 -10.70 14.02
N GLU A 73 6.21 -11.54 12.99
CA GLU A 73 7.32 -12.26 12.36
C GLU A 73 8.23 -11.36 11.51
N ILE A 74 7.66 -10.29 10.92
CA ILE A 74 8.41 -9.39 10.02
C ILE A 74 8.86 -8.08 10.71
N GLN A 75 8.74 -7.97 12.03
CA GLN A 75 9.19 -6.77 12.75
C GLN A 75 10.68 -6.48 12.51
N GLY A 76 11.07 -5.20 12.63
CA GLY A 76 12.45 -4.72 12.49
C GLY A 76 12.87 -4.39 11.05
N GLY A 77 12.06 -4.70 10.04
CA GLY A 77 12.30 -4.27 8.66
C GLY A 77 12.07 -2.77 8.48
N ILE A 78 12.92 -2.13 7.70
CA ILE A 78 12.71 -0.71 7.33
C ILE A 78 11.38 -0.59 6.59
N GLY A 79 10.53 0.37 7.00
CA GLY A 79 9.21 0.58 6.38
C GLY A 79 8.18 -0.52 6.71
N ILE A 80 8.42 -1.29 7.78
CA ILE A 80 7.41 -2.14 8.41
C ILE A 80 6.93 -1.45 9.68
N PRO A 81 5.62 -1.25 9.87
CA PRO A 81 5.10 -0.55 11.06
C PRO A 81 5.45 -1.30 12.34
N ARG A 82 5.91 -0.57 13.36
CA ARG A 82 6.07 -1.14 14.69
C ARG A 82 4.69 -1.46 15.26
N ILE A 83 4.51 -2.68 15.77
CA ILE A 83 3.32 -3.08 16.52
C ILE A 83 3.60 -3.02 18.02
N PHE A 84 2.58 -2.65 18.80
CA PHE A 84 2.71 -2.55 20.26
C PHE A 84 1.93 -3.65 20.95
N LYS A 85 0.68 -3.89 20.54
CA LYS A 85 -0.21 -4.82 21.20
C LYS A 85 -1.33 -5.27 20.27
N TYR A 86 -1.70 -6.53 20.38
CA TYR A 86 -2.96 -7.06 19.88
C TYR A 86 -3.86 -7.41 21.08
N ARG A 87 -5.15 -7.12 20.96
CA ARG A 87 -6.16 -7.51 21.94
C ARG A 87 -7.38 -8.07 21.22
N GLN A 88 -7.80 -9.22 21.64
CA GLN A 88 -9.11 -9.77 21.31
C GLN A 88 -10.11 -9.32 22.38
N GLY A 89 -11.12 -8.56 21.98
CA GLY A 89 -12.25 -8.16 22.81
C GLY A 89 -13.48 -9.01 22.51
N HIS A 90 -14.56 -8.76 23.23
CA HIS A 90 -15.82 -9.48 23.04
C HIS A 90 -16.46 -9.10 21.69
N ASN A 91 -16.60 -7.81 21.43
CA ASN A 91 -17.24 -7.29 20.22
C ASN A 91 -16.22 -6.89 19.13
N HIS A 92 -15.00 -6.53 19.51
CA HIS A 92 -13.99 -6.03 18.60
C HIS A 92 -12.60 -6.59 18.91
N ASN A 93 -11.82 -6.75 17.86
CA ASN A 93 -10.38 -7.00 17.92
C ASN A 93 -9.62 -5.70 17.63
N TYR A 94 -8.46 -5.55 18.24
CA TYR A 94 -7.69 -4.32 18.22
C TYR A 94 -6.22 -4.60 17.94
N LEU A 95 -5.61 -3.83 17.04
CA LEU A 95 -4.18 -3.83 16.80
C LEU A 95 -3.63 -2.42 17.00
N LEU A 96 -2.75 -2.26 17.98
CA LEU A 96 -2.07 -1.02 18.31
C LEU A 96 -0.74 -0.99 17.57
N MET A 97 -0.51 0.07 16.80
CA MET A 97 0.68 0.19 15.97
C MET A 97 1.18 1.62 15.86
N GLU A 98 2.37 1.77 15.32
CA GLU A 98 3.00 3.05 14.99
C GLU A 98 2.04 3.92 14.17
N LEU A 99 1.89 5.20 14.57
CA LEU A 99 1.13 6.16 13.79
C LEU A 99 2.02 6.67 12.66
N LEU A 100 1.58 6.40 11.43
CA LEU A 100 2.24 6.82 10.21
C LEU A 100 1.59 8.07 9.61
N GLY A 101 2.15 8.57 8.52
CA GLY A 101 1.69 9.74 7.80
C GLY A 101 0.60 9.43 6.78
N LYS A 102 0.58 10.20 5.70
CA LYS A 102 -0.40 10.06 4.61
C LYS A 102 -0.06 8.87 3.71
N SER A 103 -1.08 8.26 3.11
CA SER A 103 -0.89 7.24 2.08
C SER A 103 -0.46 7.87 0.75
N MET A 104 0.20 7.07 -0.11
CA MET A 104 0.57 7.51 -1.45
C MET A 104 -0.66 7.92 -2.27
N ASP A 105 -1.81 7.29 -2.06
CA ASP A 105 -3.08 7.68 -2.69
C ASP A 105 -3.51 9.11 -2.27
N LYS A 106 -3.35 9.43 -0.99
CA LYS A 106 -3.65 10.77 -0.45
C LYS A 106 -2.67 11.81 -0.95
N LEU A 107 -1.36 11.52 -0.87
CA LEU A 107 -0.30 12.40 -1.36
C LEU A 107 -0.43 12.65 -2.87
N PHE A 108 -0.72 11.62 -3.66
CA PHE A 108 -0.97 11.74 -5.08
C PHE A 108 -2.17 12.63 -5.39
N SER A 109 -3.24 12.53 -4.60
CA SER A 109 -4.40 13.41 -4.74
C SER A 109 -4.08 14.88 -4.39
N GLU A 110 -3.25 15.11 -3.37
CA GLU A 110 -2.81 16.44 -2.95
C GLU A 110 -1.85 17.11 -3.96
N CYS A 111 -1.11 16.30 -4.72
CA CYS A 111 -0.29 16.74 -5.85
C CYS A 111 -1.07 16.70 -7.18
N GLU A 112 -2.39 16.90 -7.15
CA GLU A 112 -3.26 17.01 -8.33
C GLU A 112 -3.19 15.81 -9.29
N LYS A 113 -2.84 14.63 -8.75
CA LYS A 113 -2.60 13.38 -9.49
C LYS A 113 -1.46 13.48 -10.50
N SER A 114 -0.45 14.23 -10.15
CA SER A 114 0.78 14.37 -10.93
C SER A 114 2.00 14.19 -10.03
N PHE A 115 2.87 13.26 -10.39
CA PHE A 115 4.19 13.09 -9.81
C PHE A 115 5.25 13.15 -10.92
N THR A 116 6.40 13.73 -10.63
CA THR A 116 7.56 13.66 -11.50
C THR A 116 8.06 12.21 -11.61
N TYR A 117 8.72 11.86 -12.71
CA TYR A 117 9.33 10.54 -12.84
C TYR A 117 10.40 10.25 -11.77
N LYS A 118 11.11 11.30 -11.29
CA LYS A 118 12.02 11.17 -10.14
C LYS A 118 11.26 10.65 -8.92
N THR A 119 10.18 11.31 -8.53
CA THR A 119 9.34 10.90 -7.40
C THR A 119 8.77 9.50 -7.61
N ILE A 120 8.24 9.19 -8.81
CA ILE A 120 7.67 7.87 -9.11
C ILE A 120 8.72 6.76 -8.95
N PHE A 121 9.92 6.93 -9.47
CA PHE A 121 10.96 5.91 -9.38
C PHE A 121 11.58 5.82 -7.98
N GLN A 122 11.61 6.89 -7.21
CA GLN A 122 11.97 6.84 -5.79
C GLN A 122 10.93 6.07 -4.96
N ILE A 123 9.63 6.28 -5.24
CA ILE A 123 8.54 5.48 -4.66
C ILE A 123 8.72 4.02 -5.07
N GLY A 124 8.90 3.74 -6.37
CA GLY A 124 9.07 2.38 -6.90
C GLY A 124 10.26 1.65 -6.27
N TYR A 125 11.38 2.34 -6.09
CA TYR A 125 12.55 1.80 -5.41
C TYR A 125 12.20 1.33 -4.00
N GLN A 126 11.57 2.18 -3.20
CA GLN A 126 11.18 1.81 -1.83
C GLN A 126 10.07 0.74 -1.80
N MET A 127 9.10 0.76 -2.74
CA MET A 127 8.09 -0.30 -2.85
C MET A 127 8.74 -1.66 -3.07
N VAL A 128 9.72 -1.74 -3.97
CA VAL A 128 10.48 -2.98 -4.24
C VAL A 128 11.28 -3.41 -3.02
N GLU A 129 11.93 -2.48 -2.29
CA GLU A 129 12.63 -2.82 -1.04
C GLU A 129 11.70 -3.42 0.02
N ARG A 130 10.48 -2.84 0.19
CA ARG A 130 9.51 -3.36 1.17
C ARG A 130 9.06 -4.76 0.81
N ILE A 131 8.75 -4.98 -0.47
CA ILE A 131 8.30 -6.28 -0.95
C ILE A 131 9.44 -7.31 -0.92
N GLN A 132 10.65 -6.94 -1.30
CA GLN A 132 11.83 -7.81 -1.15
C GLN A 132 11.98 -8.29 0.30
N TYR A 133 11.85 -7.38 1.27
CA TYR A 133 11.93 -7.75 2.68
C TYR A 133 10.81 -8.70 3.09
N VAL A 134 9.55 -8.42 2.71
CA VAL A 134 8.41 -9.29 3.02
C VAL A 134 8.58 -10.68 2.38
N HIS A 135 9.02 -10.74 1.13
CA HIS A 135 9.30 -11.98 0.43
C HIS A 135 10.44 -12.77 1.09
N SER A 136 11.51 -12.11 1.56
CA SER A 136 12.60 -12.77 2.30
C SER A 136 12.16 -13.40 3.63
N LYS A 137 11.04 -12.93 4.19
CA LYS A 137 10.39 -13.52 5.37
C LYS A 137 9.41 -14.65 5.03
N GLY A 138 9.31 -15.03 3.75
CA GLY A 138 8.44 -16.11 3.28
C GLY A 138 6.98 -15.72 3.07
N TYR A 139 6.67 -14.43 2.99
CA TYR A 139 5.31 -13.93 2.78
C TYR A 139 5.16 -13.20 1.44
N ILE A 140 3.97 -13.27 0.84
CA ILE A 140 3.50 -12.40 -0.24
C ILE A 140 2.39 -11.50 0.30
N HIS A 141 2.31 -10.26 -0.19
CA HIS A 141 1.39 -9.26 0.35
C HIS A 141 -0.03 -9.37 -0.21
N ARG A 142 -0.17 -9.57 -1.52
CA ARG A 142 -1.42 -9.80 -2.27
C ARG A 142 -2.40 -8.62 -2.38
N ASP A 143 -2.09 -7.46 -1.80
CA ASP A 143 -2.91 -6.24 -1.97
C ASP A 143 -2.03 -4.99 -2.14
N ILE A 144 -1.10 -5.05 -3.07
CA ILE A 144 -0.22 -3.93 -3.42
C ILE A 144 -1.03 -2.85 -4.14
N LYS A 145 -1.20 -1.71 -3.46
CA LYS A 145 -1.94 -0.53 -3.96
C LYS A 145 -1.44 0.74 -3.29
N PRO A 146 -1.68 1.95 -3.89
CA PRO A 146 -1.22 3.23 -3.32
C PRO A 146 -1.66 3.48 -1.89
N GLY A 147 -2.89 3.03 -1.53
CA GLY A 147 -3.42 3.20 -0.17
C GLY A 147 -2.72 2.39 0.90
N ASN A 148 -1.97 1.34 0.52
CA ASN A 148 -1.22 0.47 1.45
C ASN A 148 0.26 0.87 1.57
N PHE A 149 0.69 1.94 0.90
CA PHE A 149 1.99 2.57 1.11
C PHE A 149 1.78 3.93 1.77
N VAL A 150 2.40 4.14 2.91
CA VAL A 150 2.24 5.36 3.71
C VAL A 150 3.60 5.94 4.06
N ILE A 151 3.71 7.27 4.10
CA ILE A 151 4.95 7.92 4.49
C ILE A 151 5.14 7.87 6.01
N GLY A 152 6.36 7.79 6.48
CA GLY A 152 6.69 7.92 7.89
C GLY A 152 6.40 9.32 8.42
N ARG A 153 6.63 9.55 9.73
CA ARG A 153 6.44 10.84 10.39
C ARG A 153 7.74 11.31 11.06
N GLY A 154 7.89 12.62 11.22
CA GLY A 154 9.09 13.22 11.81
C GLY A 154 10.34 12.81 11.03
N ASP A 155 11.37 12.33 11.70
CA ASP A 155 12.64 11.93 11.08
C ASP A 155 12.52 10.78 10.08
N LYS A 156 11.36 10.13 10.01
CA LYS A 156 11.06 9.05 9.08
C LYS A 156 10.24 9.50 7.87
N ASN A 157 10.06 10.79 7.66
CA ASN A 157 9.22 11.36 6.58
C ASN A 157 9.68 11.03 5.16
N LYS A 158 10.90 10.51 4.97
CA LYS A 158 11.45 10.03 3.70
C LYS A 158 11.33 8.50 3.52
N ILE A 159 10.80 7.79 4.53
CA ILE A 159 10.63 6.33 4.50
C ILE A 159 9.19 6.00 4.16
N ILE A 160 9.01 5.21 3.10
CA ILE A 160 7.70 4.66 2.72
C ILE A 160 7.51 3.32 3.43
N TYR A 161 6.41 3.20 4.15
CA TYR A 161 5.99 2.02 4.90
C TYR A 161 4.95 1.23 4.12
N LEU A 162 5.01 -0.09 4.20
CA LEU A 162 3.99 -1.01 3.70
C LEU A 162 3.09 -1.43 4.87
N ILE A 163 1.77 -1.29 4.69
CA ILE A 163 0.75 -1.57 5.70
C ILE A 163 -0.31 -2.55 5.18
N ASP A 164 -1.17 -3.03 6.08
CA ASP A 164 -2.33 -3.89 5.79
C ASP A 164 -1.97 -5.29 5.29
N PHE A 165 -1.42 -6.10 6.18
CA PHE A 165 -1.06 -7.50 5.91
C PHE A 165 -2.23 -8.49 6.08
N GLY A 166 -3.47 -8.01 6.23
CA GLY A 166 -4.66 -8.85 6.44
C GLY A 166 -5.01 -9.80 5.29
N LEU A 167 -4.47 -9.57 4.09
CA LEU A 167 -4.57 -10.49 2.95
C LEU A 167 -3.28 -11.25 2.66
N SER A 168 -2.20 -11.00 3.39
CA SER A 168 -0.90 -11.63 3.13
C SER A 168 -0.94 -13.13 3.37
N LYS A 169 -0.02 -13.82 2.72
CA LYS A 169 0.04 -15.29 2.76
C LYS A 169 1.49 -15.77 2.79
N ARG A 170 1.75 -16.77 3.59
CA ARG A 170 3.03 -17.49 3.54
C ARG A 170 3.12 -18.27 2.21
N TYR A 171 4.19 -18.05 1.46
CA TYR A 171 4.44 -18.74 0.18
C TYR A 171 5.60 -19.75 0.26
N ILE A 172 6.39 -19.70 1.33
CA ILE A 172 7.44 -20.67 1.66
C ILE A 172 7.04 -21.38 2.94
N ASP A 173 7.04 -22.70 2.91
CA ASP A 173 6.87 -23.50 4.11
C ASP A 173 8.06 -23.29 5.05
N PRO A 174 7.83 -22.95 6.34
CA PRO A 174 8.92 -22.58 7.24
C PRO A 174 9.85 -23.74 7.61
N GLU A 175 9.38 -24.99 7.54
CA GLU A 175 10.14 -26.18 7.90
C GLU A 175 10.85 -26.78 6.68
N THR A 176 10.09 -27.02 5.62
CA THR A 176 10.61 -27.68 4.41
C THR A 176 11.31 -26.73 3.45
N LYS A 177 11.14 -25.42 3.62
CA LYS A 177 11.61 -24.34 2.71
C LYS A 177 11.08 -24.45 1.27
N LYS A 178 10.07 -25.27 1.05
CA LYS A 178 9.45 -25.43 -0.27
C LYS A 178 8.44 -24.32 -0.53
N HIS A 179 8.37 -23.89 -1.79
CA HIS A 179 7.34 -22.98 -2.27
C HIS A 179 5.97 -23.68 -2.21
N ILE A 180 4.90 -22.90 -1.97
CA ILE A 180 3.53 -23.40 -2.07
C ILE A 180 3.28 -23.94 -3.49
N PRO A 181 2.47 -25.01 -3.65
CA PRO A 181 2.22 -25.60 -4.95
C PRO A 181 1.38 -24.66 -5.85
N TYR A 182 1.67 -24.70 -7.15
CA TYR A 182 0.81 -24.08 -8.16
C TYR A 182 -0.61 -24.64 -8.06
N LYS A 183 -1.61 -23.76 -8.09
CA LYS A 183 -3.05 -24.11 -8.05
C LYS A 183 -3.85 -23.14 -8.89
N GLU A 184 -4.88 -23.64 -9.53
CA GLU A 184 -5.87 -22.87 -10.27
C GLU A 184 -7.23 -22.85 -9.55
N GLY A 185 -8.21 -22.14 -10.11
CA GLY A 185 -9.57 -22.04 -9.57
C GLY A 185 -9.67 -21.18 -8.31
N LYS A 186 -8.71 -20.26 -8.07
CA LYS A 186 -8.72 -19.34 -6.94
C LYS A 186 -9.64 -18.14 -7.20
N GLY A 187 -10.31 -17.71 -6.15
CA GLY A 187 -11.01 -16.43 -6.17
C GLY A 187 -10.04 -15.25 -6.22
N LEU A 188 -10.45 -14.15 -6.86
CA LEU A 188 -9.66 -12.92 -6.90
C LEU A 188 -9.47 -12.37 -5.49
N THR A 189 -8.22 -12.35 -5.02
CA THR A 189 -7.79 -11.75 -3.76
C THR A 189 -7.02 -10.47 -4.07
N GLY A 190 -7.29 -9.40 -3.33
CA GLY A 190 -6.70 -8.08 -3.52
C GLY A 190 -7.60 -7.12 -4.28
N THR A 191 -7.05 -5.97 -4.65
CA THR A 191 -7.76 -4.88 -5.34
C THR A 191 -7.70 -5.08 -6.85
N ALA A 192 -8.85 -5.41 -7.47
CA ALA A 192 -8.93 -5.78 -8.90
C ALA A 192 -8.22 -4.80 -9.86
N ARG A 193 -8.17 -3.51 -9.51
CA ARG A 193 -7.44 -2.48 -10.28
C ARG A 193 -5.95 -2.81 -10.44
N TYR A 194 -5.32 -3.34 -9.39
CA TYR A 194 -3.86 -3.50 -9.31
C TYR A 194 -3.37 -4.94 -9.35
N VAL A 195 -4.23 -5.95 -9.10
CA VAL A 195 -3.81 -7.36 -9.13
C VAL A 195 -3.27 -7.78 -10.51
N SER A 196 -2.39 -8.77 -10.52
CA SER A 196 -1.78 -9.33 -11.72
C SER A 196 -2.78 -9.99 -12.66
N LEU A 197 -2.38 -10.26 -13.90
CA LEU A 197 -3.16 -11.08 -14.82
C LEU A 197 -3.33 -12.51 -14.31
N PHE A 198 -2.30 -13.11 -13.73
CA PHE A 198 -2.40 -14.47 -13.16
C PHE A 198 -3.43 -14.56 -12.04
N THR A 199 -3.54 -13.51 -11.20
CA THR A 199 -4.63 -13.41 -10.20
C THR A 199 -6.00 -13.34 -10.86
N HIS A 200 -6.16 -12.64 -11.99
CA HIS A 200 -7.41 -12.62 -12.74
C HIS A 200 -7.76 -13.97 -13.37
N TYR A 201 -6.77 -14.75 -13.78
CA TYR A 201 -6.97 -16.13 -14.28
C TYR A 201 -7.34 -17.11 -13.18
N GLY A 202 -7.31 -16.68 -11.90
CA GLY A 202 -7.60 -17.56 -10.77
C GLY A 202 -6.44 -18.49 -10.43
N ILE A 203 -5.22 -18.11 -10.77
CA ILE A 203 -3.99 -18.79 -10.37
C ILE A 203 -3.60 -18.36 -8.96
N GLU A 204 -3.07 -19.28 -8.16
CA GLU A 204 -2.52 -18.97 -6.83
C GLU A 204 -1.43 -17.90 -6.96
N GLN A 205 -1.46 -16.90 -6.07
CA GLN A 205 -0.51 -15.80 -6.11
C GLN A 205 0.87 -16.20 -5.59
N ALA A 206 1.90 -15.63 -6.20
CA ALA A 206 3.31 -15.79 -5.87
C ALA A 206 4.01 -14.43 -5.86
N ARG A 207 5.34 -14.41 -5.70
CA ARG A 207 6.14 -13.17 -5.66
C ARG A 207 5.96 -12.27 -6.89
N ARG A 208 5.84 -12.87 -8.08
CA ARG A 208 5.63 -12.16 -9.35
C ARG A 208 4.39 -11.27 -9.37
N ASP A 209 3.33 -11.69 -8.65
CA ASP A 209 2.05 -10.98 -8.62
C ASP A 209 2.14 -9.66 -7.85
N ASP A 210 2.91 -9.63 -6.76
CA ASP A 210 3.22 -8.39 -6.04
C ASP A 210 4.05 -7.43 -6.93
N ILE A 211 5.01 -7.93 -7.72
CA ILE A 211 5.81 -7.11 -8.65
C ILE A 211 4.96 -6.54 -9.79
N GLU A 212 4.06 -7.33 -10.40
CA GLU A 212 3.13 -6.81 -11.43
C GLU A 212 2.21 -5.73 -10.83
N SER A 213 1.77 -5.92 -9.60
CA SER A 213 0.98 -4.91 -8.88
C SER A 213 1.77 -3.62 -8.65
N ILE A 214 3.07 -3.69 -8.33
CA ILE A 214 3.94 -2.50 -8.26
C ILE A 214 3.99 -1.80 -9.62
N ALA A 215 4.18 -2.52 -10.72
CA ALA A 215 4.20 -1.92 -12.05
C ALA A 215 2.92 -1.14 -12.34
N TYR A 216 1.75 -1.68 -12.03
CA TYR A 216 0.47 -0.96 -12.19
C TYR A 216 0.34 0.27 -11.29
N ASN A 217 0.91 0.25 -10.08
CA ASN A 217 0.93 1.42 -9.22
C ASN A 217 1.77 2.55 -9.82
N LEU A 218 2.97 2.23 -10.32
CA LEU A 218 3.86 3.22 -10.94
C LEU A 218 3.25 3.80 -12.22
N ILE A 219 2.64 2.97 -13.08
CA ILE A 219 1.92 3.43 -14.28
C ILE A 219 0.72 4.32 -13.90
N TYR A 220 0.01 3.98 -12.81
CA TYR A 220 -1.06 4.83 -12.28
C TYR A 220 -0.55 6.20 -11.86
N PHE A 221 0.58 6.28 -11.16
CA PHE A 221 1.20 7.56 -10.78
C PHE A 221 1.69 8.36 -12.00
N ALA A 222 2.18 7.69 -13.03
CA ALA A 222 2.66 8.36 -14.25
C ALA A 222 1.52 8.88 -15.15
N LYS A 223 0.37 8.22 -15.17
CA LYS A 223 -0.77 8.54 -16.06
C LYS A 223 -1.96 9.20 -15.36
N GLY A 224 -1.98 9.26 -14.03
CA GLY A 224 -3.12 9.73 -13.25
C GLY A 224 -4.31 8.77 -13.21
N LYS A 225 -4.38 7.82 -14.14
CA LYS A 225 -5.45 6.81 -14.26
C LYS A 225 -4.97 5.57 -14.99
N LEU A 226 -5.67 4.44 -14.75
CA LEU A 226 -5.51 3.21 -15.53
C LEU A 226 -6.73 3.00 -16.45
N PRO A 227 -6.57 2.41 -17.64
CA PRO A 227 -7.65 2.28 -18.63
C PRO A 227 -8.91 1.56 -18.12
N TRP A 228 -8.75 0.64 -17.17
CA TRP A 228 -9.82 -0.14 -16.58
C TRP A 228 -10.45 0.49 -15.33
N GLN A 229 -10.17 1.77 -15.04
CA GLN A 229 -10.87 2.50 -13.99
C GLN A 229 -12.25 2.98 -14.45
N GLY A 230 -13.19 3.09 -13.51
CA GLY A 230 -14.53 3.59 -13.81
C GLY A 230 -15.46 2.59 -14.52
N VAL A 231 -15.04 1.33 -14.71
CA VAL A 231 -15.88 0.30 -15.32
C VAL A 231 -17.16 0.09 -14.50
N LYS A 232 -18.30 0.40 -15.12
CA LYS A 232 -19.64 0.18 -14.55
C LYS A 232 -20.17 -1.18 -14.99
N THR A 233 -20.67 -1.97 -14.04
CA THR A 233 -21.22 -3.31 -14.28
C THR A 233 -22.33 -3.61 -13.27
N LYS A 234 -23.16 -4.62 -13.58
CA LYS A 234 -24.27 -5.05 -12.72
C LYS A 234 -23.79 -5.79 -11.47
N ASN A 235 -22.66 -6.47 -11.53
CA ASN A 235 -22.14 -7.27 -10.41
C ASN A 235 -20.61 -7.32 -10.39
N LYS A 236 -20.05 -7.77 -9.25
CA LYS A 236 -18.61 -7.84 -9.02
C LYS A 236 -17.89 -8.78 -9.98
N LYS A 237 -18.48 -9.93 -10.32
CA LYS A 237 -17.87 -10.93 -11.23
C LYS A 237 -17.69 -10.35 -12.64
N GLU A 238 -18.71 -9.69 -13.18
CA GLU A 238 -18.65 -9.02 -14.47
C GLU A 238 -17.62 -7.89 -14.46
N LYS A 239 -17.54 -7.11 -13.35
CA LYS A 239 -16.54 -6.06 -13.19
C LYS A 239 -15.13 -6.63 -13.27
N HIS A 240 -14.85 -7.74 -12.58
CA HIS A 240 -13.53 -8.39 -12.60
C HIS A 240 -13.18 -8.88 -14.01
N LYS A 241 -14.17 -9.48 -14.72
CA LYS A 241 -13.98 -9.94 -16.10
C LYS A 241 -13.63 -8.77 -17.03
N LYS A 242 -14.37 -7.67 -17.02
CA LYS A 242 -14.09 -6.49 -17.85
C LYS A 242 -12.74 -5.84 -17.54
N ILE A 243 -12.33 -5.81 -16.26
CA ILE A 243 -11.00 -5.33 -15.89
C ILE A 243 -9.92 -6.23 -16.47
N MET A 244 -10.08 -7.56 -16.37
CA MET A 244 -9.15 -8.52 -16.96
C MET A 244 -9.05 -8.36 -18.48
N GLU A 245 -10.18 -8.30 -19.18
CA GLU A 245 -10.23 -8.07 -20.64
C GLU A 245 -9.51 -6.77 -21.03
N SER A 246 -9.72 -5.70 -20.27
CA SER A 246 -9.01 -4.44 -20.50
C SER A 246 -7.51 -4.55 -20.27
N LYS A 247 -7.06 -5.27 -19.23
CA LYS A 247 -5.63 -5.51 -18.99
C LYS A 247 -4.98 -6.34 -20.11
N LEU A 248 -5.70 -7.29 -20.69
CA LEU A 248 -5.25 -8.09 -21.82
C LEU A 248 -5.15 -7.26 -23.10
N ALA A 249 -6.15 -6.43 -23.36
CA ALA A 249 -6.17 -5.55 -24.53
C ALA A 249 -5.09 -4.47 -24.51
N HIS A 250 -4.63 -4.06 -23.29
CA HIS A 250 -3.55 -3.10 -23.15
C HIS A 250 -2.23 -3.85 -22.89
N THR A 251 -1.54 -4.24 -23.98
CA THR A 251 -0.17 -4.79 -23.87
C THR A 251 0.75 -3.81 -23.13
N PRO A 252 1.90 -4.25 -22.61
CA PRO A 252 2.84 -3.34 -21.96
C PRO A 252 3.20 -2.12 -22.82
N GLU A 253 3.35 -2.29 -24.14
CA GLU A 253 3.66 -1.22 -25.10
C GLU A 253 2.51 -0.21 -25.21
N VAL A 254 1.28 -0.70 -25.32
CA VAL A 254 0.07 0.15 -25.42
C VAL A 254 -0.20 0.85 -24.08
N LEU A 255 -0.07 0.12 -22.97
CA LEU A 255 -0.32 0.69 -21.65
C LEU A 255 0.69 1.78 -21.29
N CYS A 256 1.96 1.62 -21.69
CA CYS A 256 3.06 2.52 -21.33
C CYS A 256 3.41 3.50 -22.47
N ILE A 257 2.52 3.69 -23.46
CA ILE A 257 2.77 4.68 -24.54
C ILE A 257 3.05 6.06 -23.93
N ASN A 258 4.10 6.73 -24.43
CA ASN A 258 4.61 8.02 -23.95
C ASN A 258 5.17 8.01 -22.52
N LEU A 259 5.46 6.84 -21.94
CA LEU A 259 6.18 6.71 -20.68
C LEU A 259 7.62 6.26 -20.93
N PRO A 260 8.56 6.53 -19.99
CA PRO A 260 9.89 5.93 -19.99
C PRO A 260 9.85 4.41 -20.16
N GLU A 261 10.86 3.87 -20.86
CA GLU A 261 10.93 2.44 -21.19
C GLU A 261 10.98 1.51 -19.96
N GLU A 262 11.41 2.05 -18.83
CA GLU A 262 11.48 1.36 -17.53
C GLU A 262 10.12 0.80 -17.10
N PHE A 263 9.03 1.50 -17.41
CA PHE A 263 7.67 1.01 -17.12
C PHE A 263 7.32 -0.23 -17.95
N ILE A 264 7.67 -0.23 -19.24
CA ILE A 264 7.47 -1.39 -20.13
C ILE A 264 8.32 -2.56 -19.65
N LYS A 265 9.62 -2.30 -19.35
CA LYS A 265 10.56 -3.31 -18.89
C LYS A 265 10.07 -3.99 -17.61
N LEU A 266 9.65 -3.21 -16.61
CA LEU A 266 9.12 -3.76 -15.36
C LEU A 266 7.88 -4.62 -15.57
N LEU A 267 6.90 -4.13 -16.35
CA LEU A 267 5.65 -4.86 -16.57
C LEU A 267 5.89 -6.15 -17.36
N LYS A 268 6.73 -6.13 -18.39
CA LYS A 268 7.13 -7.33 -19.14
C LYS A 268 7.87 -8.32 -18.25
N TYR A 269 8.83 -7.82 -17.49
CA TYR A 269 9.61 -8.63 -16.57
C TYR A 269 8.71 -9.39 -15.59
N SER A 270 7.79 -8.69 -14.91
CA SER A 270 6.91 -9.31 -13.92
C SER A 270 5.97 -10.36 -14.52
N ARG A 271 5.52 -10.18 -15.78
CA ARG A 271 4.66 -11.13 -16.48
C ARG A 271 5.40 -12.36 -17.02
N ASN A 272 6.71 -12.26 -17.20
CA ASN A 272 7.57 -13.37 -17.67
C ASN A 272 8.14 -14.21 -16.54
N LEU A 273 7.98 -13.82 -15.29
CA LEU A 273 8.40 -14.64 -14.16
C LEU A 273 7.51 -15.87 -14.03
N GLU A 274 8.16 -17.03 -13.84
CA GLU A 274 7.48 -18.26 -13.52
C GLU A 274 6.91 -18.23 -12.08
N PHE A 275 6.09 -19.22 -11.72
CA PHE A 275 5.36 -19.23 -10.45
C PHE A 275 6.28 -19.23 -9.23
N GLU A 276 7.37 -19.96 -9.27
CA GLU A 276 8.32 -20.10 -8.15
C GLU A 276 9.54 -19.17 -8.26
N ASP A 277 9.64 -18.39 -9.35
CA ASP A 277 10.80 -17.53 -9.56
C ASP A 277 10.98 -16.51 -8.45
N GLU A 278 12.24 -16.28 -8.10
CA GLU A 278 12.63 -15.16 -7.27
C GLU A 278 12.86 -13.92 -8.15
N PRO A 279 12.11 -12.82 -7.93
CA PRO A 279 12.35 -11.59 -8.68
C PRO A 279 13.76 -11.03 -8.42
N ASP A 280 14.40 -10.55 -9.47
CA ASP A 280 15.66 -9.82 -9.36
C ASP A 280 15.39 -8.38 -8.87
N TYR A 281 15.19 -8.25 -7.57
CA TYR A 281 14.93 -6.97 -6.91
C TYR A 281 16.08 -5.97 -7.09
N ILE A 282 17.32 -6.47 -7.22
CA ILE A 282 18.50 -5.63 -7.38
C ILE A 282 18.47 -4.96 -8.74
N SER A 283 18.22 -5.71 -9.82
CA SER A 283 18.10 -5.17 -11.16
C SER A 283 16.95 -4.20 -11.31
N ILE A 284 15.79 -4.49 -10.70
CA ILE A 284 14.64 -3.57 -10.72
C ILE A 284 15.00 -2.24 -10.04
N LYS A 285 15.58 -2.28 -8.85
CA LYS A 285 15.99 -1.08 -8.11
C LYS A 285 17.08 -0.29 -8.84
N SER A 286 18.03 -0.99 -9.45
CA SER A 286 19.10 -0.38 -10.24
C SER A 286 18.55 0.32 -11.48
N MET A 287 17.56 -0.26 -12.14
CA MET A 287 16.88 0.34 -13.29
C MET A 287 16.26 1.71 -12.92
N PHE A 288 15.57 1.80 -11.78
CA PHE A 288 14.99 3.07 -11.31
C PHE A 288 16.07 4.11 -10.97
N LYS A 289 17.11 3.70 -10.25
CA LYS A 289 18.23 4.58 -9.92
C LYS A 289 18.94 5.09 -11.18
N ASN A 290 19.20 4.21 -12.14
CA ASN A 290 19.87 4.55 -13.40
C ASN A 290 19.03 5.54 -14.22
N TYR A 291 17.72 5.39 -14.28
CA TYR A 291 16.85 6.37 -14.92
C TYR A 291 17.02 7.77 -14.31
N ILE A 292 16.94 7.88 -12.99
CA ILE A 292 17.06 9.16 -12.28
C ILE A 292 18.45 9.79 -12.58
N THR A 293 19.54 9.02 -12.46
CA THR A 293 20.91 9.50 -12.71
C THR A 293 21.09 9.94 -14.17
N LYS A 294 20.61 9.13 -15.13
CA LYS A 294 20.70 9.44 -16.56
C LYS A 294 20.00 10.74 -16.94
N ASN A 295 18.94 11.10 -16.21
CA ASN A 295 18.19 12.35 -16.40
C ASN A 295 18.67 13.49 -15.48
N GLY A 296 19.90 13.42 -14.97
CA GLY A 296 20.52 14.48 -14.18
C GLY A 296 20.05 14.60 -12.73
N GLY A 297 19.23 13.66 -12.26
CA GLY A 297 18.74 13.63 -10.88
C GLY A 297 19.61 12.78 -9.95
N ILE A 298 19.34 12.89 -8.66
CA ILE A 298 19.92 12.06 -7.61
C ILE A 298 18.83 11.32 -6.83
N MET A 299 19.20 10.19 -6.24
CA MET A 299 18.31 9.39 -5.40
C MET A 299 18.37 9.92 -3.95
N ASP A 300 17.78 11.08 -3.71
CA ASP A 300 17.84 11.84 -2.45
C ASP A 300 16.63 11.62 -1.54
N MET A 301 15.61 10.91 -2.04
CA MET A 301 14.30 10.73 -1.37
C MET A 301 13.60 12.07 -1.08
N GLU A 302 13.83 13.08 -1.90
CA GLU A 302 13.02 14.30 -1.95
C GLU A 302 11.86 14.09 -2.92
N PHE A 303 10.66 14.37 -2.45
CA PHE A 303 9.43 14.05 -3.15
C PHE A 303 8.65 15.31 -3.53
N ASP A 304 7.79 15.20 -4.54
CA ASP A 304 7.02 16.35 -5.04
C ASP A 304 6.08 16.97 -3.99
N TRP A 305 5.60 16.22 -3.03
CA TRP A 305 4.73 16.74 -1.95
C TRP A 305 5.45 17.52 -0.86
N GLU A 306 6.78 17.61 -0.91
CA GLU A 306 7.59 18.41 0.01
C GLU A 306 7.85 19.82 -0.54
N LYS A 307 7.52 20.07 -1.81
CA LYS A 307 7.69 21.39 -2.43
C LYS A 307 6.57 22.32 -2.00
N PRO A 308 6.87 23.60 -1.68
CA PRO A 308 5.84 24.62 -1.50
C PRO A 308 4.93 24.67 -2.72
N LYS A 309 3.65 24.87 -2.53
CA LYS A 309 2.76 25.21 -3.66
C LYS A 309 3.12 26.61 -4.14
N GLU A 310 3.17 26.81 -5.46
CA GLU A 310 3.52 28.10 -6.06
C GLU A 310 2.60 29.27 -5.64
N GLU A 311 1.45 29.00 -5.04
CA GLU A 311 0.53 30.02 -4.49
C GLU A 311 1.04 30.65 -3.19
N ASP A 312 1.79 29.92 -2.34
CA ASP A 312 2.34 30.45 -1.08
C ASP A 312 3.51 31.44 -1.32
N SER A 313 4.15 31.39 -2.50
CA SER A 313 5.26 32.28 -2.86
C SER A 313 4.81 33.66 -3.36
N LYS A 314 3.54 33.84 -3.74
CA LYS A 314 3.02 35.14 -4.19
C LYS A 314 2.50 35.99 -3.05
N GLU A 315 2.04 35.39 -1.95
CA GLU A 315 1.59 36.13 -0.78
C GLU A 315 2.77 36.76 0.01
N GLU A 316 3.95 36.08 0.02
CA GLU A 316 5.16 36.61 0.67
C GLU A 316 5.81 37.76 -0.12
N GLU A 317 5.69 37.79 -1.46
CA GLU A 317 6.22 38.93 -2.28
C GLU A 317 5.32 40.18 -2.19
N ASP A 318 4.01 40.03 -2.01
CA ASP A 318 3.07 41.12 -1.88
C ASP A 318 3.10 41.78 -0.47
N GLU A 319 3.45 41.04 0.60
CA GLU A 319 3.61 41.59 1.96
C GLU A 319 4.90 42.42 2.11
N ASP A 320 5.97 42.11 1.38
CA ASP A 320 7.24 42.87 1.41
C ASP A 320 7.18 44.19 0.60
N GLU A 321 6.22 44.37 -0.30
CA GLU A 321 6.02 45.63 -1.03
C GLU A 321 5.16 46.66 -0.26
N ASP A 322 4.28 46.22 0.64
CA ASP A 322 3.42 47.12 1.43
C ASP A 322 4.15 47.68 2.69
N GLU A 323 5.23 47.06 3.17
CA GLU A 323 6.06 47.61 4.26
C GLU A 323 7.08 48.67 3.78
N LYS A 324 7.20 48.94 2.46
CA LYS A 324 8.12 49.92 1.90
C LYS A 324 7.46 51.20 1.36
N LYS A 325 6.19 51.41 1.67
CA LYS A 325 5.46 52.66 1.38
C LYS A 325 5.07 53.37 2.67
#